data_4fe366357d4561de12fc67a673ba5f8d
#
_entry.id   4fe366357d4561de12fc67a673ba5f8d
#
_cell.length_a   1.000
_cell.length_b   1.000
_cell.length_c   1.000
_cell.angle_alpha   90.00
_cell.angle_beta   90.00
_cell.angle_gamma   90.00
#
_symmetry.space_group_name_H-M   'P 1'
#
loop_
_entity.id
_entity.type
_entity.pdbx_description
1 polymer ?
#
loop_
_entity_poly.entity_id
_entity_poly.type
_entity_poly.pdbx_seq_one_letter_code
_entity_poly.pdbx_strand_id
1 'polypeptide(L)'
;MGKSLVETLLHDFWMLSLCLEDAIEGDRWDEVTALLQRREETLHTLEHLEPDPNWLPLLRRALEADERCQSLLRRKQRALLNELEQEERQRACQETYEPPPPPDWKFDAEG
;
A
#
# COMPACT_ATOMS: atom_id res chain seq x y z
N MET A 1 -4.18 33.92 18.33
CA MET A 1 -2.99 33.51 17.58
C MET A 1 -3.22 32.18 16.97
N GLY A 2 -2.82 32.02 15.72
CA GLY A 2 -2.97 30.77 15.03
C GLY A 2 -2.01 29.71 15.54
N LYS A 3 -2.24 28.48 15.08
CA LYS A 3 -1.34 27.38 15.37
C LYS A 3 0.01 27.64 14.71
N SER A 4 1.06 27.09 15.31
CA SER A 4 2.36 27.14 14.68
C SER A 4 2.34 26.32 13.39
N LEU A 5 3.29 26.59 12.52
CA LEU A 5 3.43 25.82 11.28
C LEU A 5 3.56 24.33 11.55
N VAL A 6 4.34 23.97 12.57
CA VAL A 6 4.55 22.57 12.91
C VAL A 6 3.28 21.89 13.39
N GLU A 7 2.50 22.58 14.23
CA GLU A 7 1.22 22.04 14.67
C GLU A 7 0.29 21.77 13.48
N THR A 8 0.26 22.73 12.56
CA THR A 8 -0.55 22.58 11.35
C THR A 8 -0.08 21.38 10.53
N LEU A 9 1.23 21.24 10.33
CA LEU A 9 1.79 20.13 9.56
C LEU A 9 1.55 18.78 10.23
N LEU A 10 1.68 18.71 11.54
CA LEU A 10 1.42 17.47 12.28
C LEU A 10 -0.06 17.11 12.22
N HIS A 11 -0.92 18.10 12.30
CA HIS A 11 -2.35 17.88 12.17
C HIS A 11 -2.67 17.38 10.76
N ASP A 12 -2.08 18.01 9.74
CA ASP A 12 -2.24 17.60 8.36
C ASP A 12 -1.75 16.17 8.13
N PHE A 13 -0.59 15.84 8.71
CA PHE A 13 -0.04 14.50 8.60
C PHE A 13 -0.97 13.46 9.23
N TRP A 14 -1.53 13.78 10.39
CA TRP A 14 -2.50 12.92 11.06
C TRP A 14 -3.75 12.74 10.20
N MET A 15 -4.30 13.83 9.68
CA MET A 15 -5.48 13.76 8.81
C MET A 15 -5.20 12.99 7.52
N LEU A 16 -4.02 13.19 6.93
CA LEU A 16 -3.61 12.42 5.76
C LEU A 16 -3.56 10.93 6.07
N SER A 17 -3.06 10.57 7.25
CA SER A 17 -3.00 9.16 7.66
C SER A 17 -4.39 8.56 7.81
N LEU A 18 -5.34 9.32 8.35
CA LEU A 18 -6.72 8.84 8.47
C LEU A 18 -7.37 8.67 7.09
N CYS A 19 -7.16 9.63 6.20
CA CYS A 19 -7.68 9.54 4.84
C CYS A 19 -7.04 8.38 4.08
N LEU A 20 -5.75 8.18 4.28
CA LEU A 20 -5.01 7.11 3.66
C LEU A 20 -5.53 5.74 4.11
N GLU A 21 -5.76 5.59 5.40
CA GLU A 21 -6.32 4.35 5.95
C GLU A 21 -7.66 4.03 5.29
N ASP A 22 -8.52 5.02 5.19
CA ASP A 22 -9.82 4.86 4.54
C ASP A 22 -9.69 4.48 3.07
N ALA A 23 -8.79 5.15 2.36
CA ALA A 23 -8.56 4.86 0.94
C ALA A 23 -8.00 3.45 0.74
N ILE A 24 -7.09 3.00 1.59
CA ILE A 24 -6.53 1.65 1.52
C ILE A 24 -7.61 0.61 1.78
N GLU A 25 -8.44 0.82 2.80
CA GLU A 25 -9.54 -0.09 3.10
C GLU A 25 -10.52 -0.20 1.94
N GLY A 26 -10.75 0.91 1.25
CA GLY A 26 -11.67 0.94 0.12
C GLY A 26 -11.03 0.57 -1.22
N ASP A 27 -9.76 0.18 -1.21
CA ASP A 27 -9.02 -0.19 -2.43
C ASP A 27 -8.99 0.93 -3.46
N ARG A 28 -9.02 2.17 -3.01
CA ARG A 28 -8.95 3.33 -3.90
C ARG A 28 -7.48 3.69 -4.15
N TRP A 29 -6.84 2.90 -4.97
CA TRP A 29 -5.38 2.95 -5.15
C TRP A 29 -4.87 4.24 -5.77
N ASP A 30 -5.66 4.90 -6.61
CA ASP A 30 -5.28 6.21 -7.16
C ASP A 30 -5.21 7.26 -6.05
N GLU A 31 -6.18 7.23 -5.13
CA GLU A 31 -6.16 8.11 -3.96
C GLU A 31 -5.02 7.77 -3.04
N VAL A 32 -4.74 6.48 -2.84
CA VAL A 32 -3.63 6.02 -2.01
C VAL A 32 -2.32 6.60 -2.53
N THR A 33 -2.09 6.52 -3.83
CA THR A 33 -0.87 7.05 -4.45
C THR A 33 -0.74 8.55 -4.21
N ALA A 34 -1.81 9.30 -4.44
CA ALA A 34 -1.80 10.75 -4.25
C ALA A 34 -1.57 11.11 -2.78
N LEU A 35 -2.21 10.40 -1.86
CA LEU A 35 -2.06 10.64 -0.44
C LEU A 35 -0.66 10.29 0.06
N LEU A 36 -0.07 9.22 -0.45
CA LEU A 36 1.30 8.85 -0.10
C LEU A 36 2.29 9.92 -0.54
N GLN A 37 2.08 10.51 -1.71
CA GLN A 37 2.92 11.59 -2.20
C GLN A 37 2.82 12.80 -1.29
N ARG A 38 1.61 13.19 -0.90
CA ARG A 38 1.40 14.30 0.02
C ARG A 38 2.01 14.01 1.39
N ARG A 39 1.94 12.78 1.84
CA ARG A 39 2.56 12.33 3.08
C ARG A 39 4.07 12.55 3.04
N GLU A 40 4.71 12.16 1.95
CA GLU A 40 6.14 12.33 1.78
C GLU A 40 6.54 13.82 1.80
N GLU A 41 5.77 14.66 1.13
CA GLU A 41 6.01 16.10 1.11
C GLU A 41 5.89 16.68 2.52
N THR A 42 4.87 16.27 3.27
CA THR A 42 4.65 16.75 4.63
C THR A 42 5.77 16.30 5.56
N LEU A 43 6.20 15.04 5.46
CA LEU A 43 7.31 14.53 6.25
C LEU A 43 8.60 15.24 5.92
N HIS A 44 8.86 15.49 4.66
CA HIS A 44 10.05 16.21 4.24
C HIS A 44 10.11 17.59 4.85
N THR A 45 8.99 18.31 4.88
CA THR A 45 8.91 19.60 5.51
C THR A 45 9.13 19.50 7.03
N LEU A 46 8.49 18.51 7.66
CA LEU A 46 8.64 18.31 9.11
C LEU A 46 10.07 18.00 9.53
N GLU A 47 10.81 17.27 8.71
CA GLU A 47 12.20 16.91 9.01
C GLU A 47 13.11 18.13 9.14
N HIS A 48 12.74 19.23 8.51
CA HIS A 48 13.52 20.45 8.53
C HIS A 48 13.14 21.41 9.66
N LEU A 49 12.17 21.04 10.48
CA LEU A 49 11.70 21.88 11.56
C LEU A 49 12.24 21.40 12.90
N GLU A 50 12.47 22.35 13.82
CA GLU A 50 12.97 21.99 15.12
C GLU A 50 11.90 21.30 15.96
N PRO A 51 12.25 20.22 16.66
CA PRO A 51 11.29 19.56 17.53
C PRO A 51 10.95 20.40 18.74
N ASP A 52 9.71 20.29 19.19
CA ASP A 52 9.21 20.97 20.38
C ASP A 52 8.51 19.92 21.25
N PRO A 53 8.87 19.81 22.54
CA PRO A 53 8.24 18.84 23.42
C PRO A 53 6.72 18.97 23.50
N ASN A 54 6.20 20.19 23.30
CA ASN A 54 4.75 20.42 23.33
C ASN A 54 4.02 19.70 22.19
N TRP A 55 4.74 19.31 21.14
CA TRP A 55 4.14 18.62 20.00
C TRP A 55 4.11 17.11 20.16
N LEU A 56 4.75 16.58 21.21
CA LEU A 56 4.85 15.14 21.40
C LEU A 56 3.51 14.40 21.39
N PRO A 57 2.45 14.88 22.08
CA PRO A 57 1.18 14.17 22.03
C PRO A 57 0.58 14.11 20.63
N LEU A 58 0.66 15.19 19.88
CA LEU A 58 0.14 15.23 18.52
C LEU A 58 0.98 14.40 17.59
N LEU A 59 2.30 14.47 17.72
CA LEU A 59 3.23 13.65 16.94
C LEU A 59 2.96 12.17 17.19
N ARG A 60 2.74 11.78 18.43
CA ARG A 60 2.47 10.40 18.79
C ARG A 60 1.19 9.89 18.12
N ARG A 61 0.14 10.70 18.14
CA ARG A 61 -1.11 10.35 17.47
C ARG A 61 -0.93 10.20 15.97
N ALA A 62 -0.19 11.12 15.37
CA ALA A 62 0.08 11.09 13.94
C ALA A 62 0.87 9.84 13.57
N LEU A 63 1.89 9.50 14.35
CA LEU A 63 2.70 8.31 14.10
C LEU A 63 1.92 7.02 14.30
N GLU A 64 1.03 6.97 15.29
CA GLU A 64 0.18 5.81 15.49
C GLU A 64 -0.77 5.60 14.30
N ALA A 65 -1.35 6.69 13.80
CA ALA A 65 -2.21 6.61 12.63
C ALA A 65 -1.43 6.14 11.40
N ASP A 66 -0.23 6.69 11.22
CA ASP A 66 0.64 6.30 10.11
C ASP A 66 1.03 4.83 10.19
N GLU A 67 1.34 4.35 11.38
CA GLU A 67 1.70 2.94 11.58
C GLU A 67 0.54 2.02 11.25
N ARG A 68 -0.68 2.40 11.60
CA ARG A 68 -1.87 1.63 11.22
C ARG A 68 -2.01 1.55 9.70
N CYS A 69 -1.76 2.68 9.02
CA CYS A 69 -1.80 2.71 7.55
C CYS A 69 -0.79 1.76 6.95
N GLN A 70 0.44 1.80 7.46
CA GLN A 70 1.52 0.95 6.94
C GLN A 70 1.21 -0.52 7.18
N SER A 71 0.67 -0.87 8.33
CA SER A 71 0.26 -2.24 8.63
C SER A 71 -0.84 -2.71 7.69
N LEU A 72 -1.83 -1.86 7.47
CA LEU A 72 -2.94 -2.19 6.58
C LEU A 72 -2.45 -2.36 5.15
N LEU A 73 -1.57 -1.46 4.69
CA LEU A 73 -1.00 -1.55 3.35
C LEU A 73 -0.22 -2.84 3.17
N ARG A 74 0.59 -3.22 4.16
CA ARG A 74 1.34 -4.48 4.10
C ARG A 74 0.42 -5.68 4.03
N ARG A 75 -0.69 -5.67 4.78
CA ARG A 75 -1.67 -6.76 4.73
C ARG A 75 -2.32 -6.87 3.36
N LYS A 76 -2.66 -5.73 2.76
CA LYS A 76 -3.23 -5.71 1.41
C LYS A 76 -2.24 -6.23 0.38
N GLN A 77 -0.99 -5.81 0.48
CA GLN A 77 0.06 -6.28 -0.42
C GLN A 77 0.26 -7.79 -0.31
N ARG A 78 0.27 -8.30 0.93
CA ARG A 78 0.42 -9.74 1.16
C ARG A 78 -0.75 -10.52 0.59
N ALA A 79 -1.97 -10.01 0.75
CA ALA A 79 -3.15 -10.64 0.20
C ALA A 79 -3.07 -10.71 -1.33
N LEU A 80 -2.63 -9.63 -1.97
CA LEU A 80 -2.46 -9.60 -3.42
C LEU A 80 -1.41 -10.58 -3.88
N LEU A 81 -0.28 -10.64 -3.19
CA LEU A 81 0.78 -11.60 -3.53
C LEU A 81 0.29 -13.03 -3.40
N ASN A 82 -0.49 -13.32 -2.36
CA ASN A 82 -1.04 -14.66 -2.19
C ASN A 82 -2.01 -15.00 -3.32
N GLU A 83 -2.83 -14.05 -3.74
CA GLU A 83 -3.74 -14.27 -4.86
C GLU A 83 -2.97 -14.55 -6.14
N LEU A 84 -1.92 -13.77 -6.41
CA LEU A 84 -1.10 -13.98 -7.59
C LEU A 84 -0.40 -15.34 -7.57
N GLU A 85 0.11 -15.74 -6.42
CA GLU A 85 0.72 -17.05 -6.27
C GLU A 85 -0.28 -18.18 -6.52
N GLN A 86 -1.50 -18.03 -6.02
CA GLN A 86 -2.55 -19.01 -6.26
C GLN A 86 -2.91 -19.08 -7.73
N GLU A 87 -3.02 -17.95 -8.39
CA GLU A 87 -3.30 -17.91 -9.82
C GLU A 87 -2.20 -18.60 -10.61
N GLU A 88 -0.95 -18.35 -10.25
CA GLU A 88 0.17 -19.01 -10.90
C GLU A 88 0.15 -20.52 -10.69
N ARG A 89 -0.16 -20.96 -9.47
CA ARG A 89 -0.27 -22.39 -9.18
C ARG A 89 -1.39 -23.03 -9.97
N GLN A 90 -2.53 -22.36 -10.05
CA GLN A 90 -3.66 -22.85 -10.83
C GLN A 90 -3.30 -22.94 -12.30
N ARG A 91 -2.62 -21.93 -12.81
CA ARG A 91 -2.18 -21.92 -14.20
C ARG A 91 -1.19 -23.04 -14.45
N ALA A 92 -0.23 -23.22 -13.56
CA ALA A 92 0.75 -24.30 -13.67
C ALA A 92 0.08 -25.66 -13.60
N CYS A 93 -0.91 -25.83 -12.71
CA CYS A 93 -1.67 -27.04 -12.63
C CYS A 93 -2.45 -27.32 -13.90
N GLN A 94 -3.07 -26.29 -14.47
CA GLN A 94 -3.80 -26.43 -15.72
C GLN A 94 -2.87 -26.83 -16.84
N GLU A 95 -1.70 -26.23 -16.91
CA GLU A 95 -0.71 -26.59 -17.91
C GLU A 95 -0.24 -28.03 -17.74
N THR A 96 -0.08 -28.45 -16.49
CA THR A 96 0.33 -29.81 -16.18
C THR A 96 -0.79 -30.80 -16.50
N TYR A 97 -2.03 -30.41 -16.27
CA TYR A 97 -3.19 -31.27 -16.49
C TYR A 97 -3.72 -31.21 -17.89
N GLU A 98 -3.25 -30.30 -18.71
CA GLU A 98 -3.68 -30.27 -20.08
C GLU A 98 -3.43 -31.64 -20.70
N PRO A 99 -4.42 -32.22 -21.33
CA PRO A 99 -4.18 -33.50 -21.98
C PRO A 99 -3.11 -33.32 -23.02
N PRO A 100 -2.23 -34.28 -23.15
CA PRO A 100 -1.21 -34.17 -24.18
C PRO A 100 -1.89 -33.99 -25.52
N PRO A 101 -1.25 -33.28 -26.44
CA PRO A 101 -1.82 -33.14 -27.78
C PRO A 101 -2.17 -34.49 -28.37
N PRO A 102 -3.23 -34.55 -29.16
CA PRO A 102 -3.57 -35.82 -29.78
C PRO A 102 -2.37 -36.40 -30.50
N PRO A 103 -2.23 -37.72 -30.47
CA PRO A 103 -1.09 -38.35 -31.14
C PRO A 103 -0.94 -37.96 -32.59
N ASP A 104 -2.06 -37.84 -33.27
CA ASP A 104 -2.03 -37.43 -34.68
C ASP A 104 -1.45 -36.03 -34.84
N TRP A 105 -1.70 -35.15 -33.86
CA TRP A 105 -1.14 -33.82 -33.87
C TRP A 105 0.37 -33.87 -33.78
N LYS A 106 0.89 -34.73 -32.96
CA LYS A 106 2.33 -34.92 -32.84
C LYS A 106 2.88 -35.65 -34.04
N PHE A 107 2.16 -36.60 -34.49
CA PHE A 107 2.59 -37.42 -35.62
C PHE A 107 2.59 -36.64 -36.90
N ASP A 108 1.75 -35.65 -37.00
CA ASP A 108 1.80 -34.78 -38.16
C ASP A 108 3.14 -34.09 -38.26
N ALA A 109 3.74 -33.76 -37.12
CA ALA A 109 5.08 -33.24 -37.11
C ALA A 109 6.08 -34.32 -37.54
N GLU A 110 5.80 -35.56 -37.33
CA GLU A 110 6.65 -36.66 -37.72
C GLU A 110 6.39 -37.09 -39.12
N GLY A 111 5.16 -37.07 -39.45
CA GLY A 111 4.77 -37.56 -40.73
C GLY A 111 4.68 -36.50 -41.72
#